data_ac1bc5ff1d347c5d04b52fd24f308f75
#
_entry.id   ac1bc5ff1d347c5d04b52fd24f308f75
#
_cell.length_a   1.000
_cell.length_b   1.000
_cell.length_c   1.000
_cell.angle_alpha   90.00
_cell.angle_beta   90.00
_cell.angle_gamma   90.00
#
_symmetry.space_group_name_H-M   'P 1'
#
loop_
_entity.id
_entity.type
_entity.pdbx_description
1 polymer ?
#
loop_
_entity_poly.entity_id
_entity_poly.type
_entity_poly.pdbx_seq_one_letter_code
_entity_poly.pdbx_strand_id
1 'polypeptide(L)'
;MDDQEPGAVPEGADSGPPLPHTPPLGIRAVRPGEEPPVGPTDPFPGSERPERPPGNWLAALVATGGAVFSIIGTFLAWKVEDRGDVVLELIGWDQAGLAVVVLLVGLVAAGVSGALWAGQRGMPLKASLLATGAVLFTVAGLKIADIRSVDAADGCEVSVGLGVPVVLVGGGLLMGAALRDRGPWLFRPVGRA
;
A
#
# COMPACT_ATOMS: atom_id res chain seq x y z
N MET A 1 36.89 24.63 -76.84
CA MET A 1 36.32 23.42 -77.42
C MET A 1 36.82 22.26 -76.53
N ASP A 2 36.24 22.16 -75.41
CA ASP A 2 36.66 21.17 -74.38
C ASP A 2 35.45 20.24 -74.14
N ASP A 3 35.60 19.05 -74.69
CA ASP A 3 34.62 17.96 -74.54
C ASP A 3 34.74 17.39 -73.18
N GLN A 4 33.78 17.70 -72.34
CA GLN A 4 33.65 17.17 -70.97
C GLN A 4 32.85 15.83 -71.07
N GLU A 5 33.59 14.71 -70.90
CA GLU A 5 32.96 13.38 -70.77
C GLU A 5 32.05 13.33 -69.51
N PRO A 6 30.86 12.73 -69.65
CA PRO A 6 30.03 12.49 -68.49
C PRO A 6 30.60 11.36 -67.62
N GLY A 7 30.94 11.71 -66.38
CA GLY A 7 31.48 10.82 -65.40
C GLY A 7 30.57 9.62 -65.10
N ALA A 8 31.16 8.43 -65.15
CA ALA A 8 30.54 7.17 -64.77
C ALA A 8 30.11 7.21 -63.31
N VAL A 9 28.84 6.96 -63.07
CA VAL A 9 28.28 6.68 -61.74
C VAL A 9 28.88 5.40 -61.21
N PRO A 10 29.47 5.38 -60.02
CA PRO A 10 29.93 4.12 -59.44
C PRO A 10 28.76 3.22 -59.07
N GLU A 11 28.61 2.15 -59.82
CA GLU A 11 27.72 1.01 -59.54
C GLU A 11 28.36 0.19 -58.42
N GLY A 12 28.04 0.52 -57.21
CA GLY A 12 28.60 -0.13 -56.03
C GLY A 12 27.79 0.22 -54.78
N ALA A 13 26.48 0.31 -54.92
CA ALA A 13 25.61 0.40 -53.75
C ALA A 13 25.63 -0.94 -53.01
N ASP A 14 26.33 -0.90 -51.93
CA ASP A 14 26.45 -1.88 -50.86
C ASP A 14 25.09 -2.44 -50.51
N SER A 15 24.73 -3.60 -51.06
CA SER A 15 23.56 -4.39 -50.66
C SER A 15 23.88 -5.07 -49.32
N GLY A 16 23.87 -4.23 -48.27
CA GLY A 16 23.85 -4.76 -46.91
C GLY A 16 22.71 -5.78 -46.74
N PRO A 17 22.87 -6.78 -45.90
CA PRO A 17 21.81 -7.76 -45.67
C PRO A 17 20.51 -7.06 -45.32
N PRO A 18 19.38 -7.45 -45.92
CA PRO A 18 18.09 -6.79 -45.63
C PRO A 18 17.82 -6.86 -44.14
N LEU A 19 17.69 -5.68 -43.52
CA LEU A 19 17.30 -5.57 -42.13
C LEU A 19 15.97 -6.30 -41.95
N PRO A 20 15.80 -7.13 -40.93
CA PRO A 20 14.54 -7.79 -40.69
C PRO A 20 13.48 -6.73 -40.46
N HIS A 21 12.58 -6.56 -41.42
CA HIS A 21 11.41 -5.72 -41.29
C HIS A 21 10.42 -6.35 -40.34
N THR A 22 10.71 -6.28 -39.03
CA THR A 22 9.72 -6.55 -38.03
C THR A 22 8.92 -5.24 -37.86
N PRO A 23 7.65 -5.20 -38.27
CA PRO A 23 6.84 -4.02 -38.05
C PRO A 23 6.79 -3.75 -36.55
N PRO A 24 6.96 -2.52 -36.10
CA PRO A 24 7.11 -2.18 -34.67
C PRO A 24 5.93 -2.57 -33.78
N LEU A 25 4.87 -3.11 -34.33
CA LEU A 25 3.69 -3.57 -33.58
C LEU A 25 3.19 -4.96 -34.00
N GLY A 26 3.99 -5.74 -34.73
CA GLY A 26 3.57 -7.09 -35.15
C GLY A 26 2.35 -7.12 -36.10
N ILE A 27 1.98 -6.00 -36.67
CA ILE A 27 0.86 -5.89 -37.60
C ILE A 27 1.36 -6.24 -39.00
N ARG A 28 1.01 -7.42 -39.49
CA ARG A 28 1.24 -7.81 -40.87
C ARG A 28 0.17 -7.18 -41.74
N ALA A 29 0.55 -6.39 -42.74
CA ALA A 29 -0.36 -5.90 -43.73
C ALA A 29 -0.85 -7.06 -44.61
N VAL A 30 -2.14 -7.39 -44.52
CA VAL A 30 -2.79 -8.39 -45.36
C VAL A 30 -3.07 -7.78 -46.73
N ARG A 31 -2.65 -8.44 -47.80
CA ARG A 31 -2.94 -7.99 -49.15
C ARG A 31 -4.40 -8.23 -49.49
N PRO A 32 -5.04 -7.37 -50.34
CA PRO A 32 -6.42 -7.60 -50.81
C PRO A 32 -6.52 -8.98 -51.47
N GLY A 33 -7.36 -9.87 -50.93
CA GLY A 33 -7.57 -11.22 -51.44
C GLY A 33 -6.75 -12.30 -50.71
N GLU A 34 -5.88 -11.93 -49.77
CA GLU A 34 -5.20 -12.90 -48.90
C GLU A 34 -6.09 -13.21 -47.69
N GLU A 35 -6.43 -14.48 -47.51
CA GLU A 35 -7.17 -14.92 -46.33
C GLU A 35 -6.34 -14.65 -45.08
N PRO A 36 -6.89 -13.95 -44.06
CA PRO A 36 -6.09 -13.68 -42.87
C PRO A 36 -5.62 -14.99 -42.23
N PRO A 37 -4.34 -15.09 -41.83
CA PRO A 37 -3.85 -16.31 -41.26
C PRO A 37 -4.68 -16.69 -40.02
N VAL A 38 -5.31 -17.85 -40.07
CA VAL A 38 -6.01 -18.46 -38.94
C VAL A 38 -4.94 -18.97 -37.98
N GLY A 39 -4.29 -18.05 -37.30
CA GLY A 39 -3.33 -18.36 -36.25
C GLY A 39 -3.93 -17.98 -34.90
N PRO A 40 -3.44 -18.53 -33.80
CA PRO A 40 -3.85 -18.09 -32.48
C PRO A 40 -3.61 -16.58 -32.38
N THR A 41 -4.67 -15.86 -32.13
CA THR A 41 -4.72 -14.39 -32.00
C THR A 41 -3.94 -13.87 -30.81
N ASP A 42 -3.19 -14.74 -30.15
CA ASP A 42 -2.32 -14.39 -29.03
C ASP A 42 -0.89 -14.20 -29.56
N PRO A 43 -0.48 -12.95 -29.84
CA PRO A 43 0.87 -12.66 -30.37
C PRO A 43 1.99 -13.04 -29.38
N PHE A 44 1.63 -13.41 -28.17
CA PHE A 44 2.55 -13.87 -27.12
C PHE A 44 2.02 -15.15 -26.47
N PRO A 45 2.32 -16.35 -27.07
CA PRO A 45 2.03 -17.59 -26.38
C PRO A 45 2.89 -17.62 -25.11
N GLY A 46 2.24 -17.45 -23.96
CA GLY A 46 2.90 -17.40 -22.65
C GLY A 46 2.64 -16.14 -21.86
N SER A 47 1.91 -15.15 -22.36
CA SER A 47 1.39 -14.06 -21.56
C SER A 47 0.14 -14.47 -20.76
N GLU A 48 0.09 -15.70 -20.27
CA GLU A 48 -0.81 -16.00 -19.15
C GLU A 48 -0.45 -15.04 -18.04
N ARG A 49 -1.26 -14.01 -17.87
CA ARG A 49 -1.10 -13.13 -16.72
C ARG A 49 -1.11 -14.02 -15.50
N PRO A 50 0.00 -14.05 -14.72
CA PRO A 50 0.07 -14.93 -13.56
C PRO A 50 -1.21 -14.73 -12.75
N GLU A 51 -1.98 -15.81 -12.58
CA GLU A 51 -3.21 -15.77 -11.79
C GLU A 51 -2.90 -15.11 -10.46
N ARG A 52 -3.53 -13.98 -10.21
CA ARG A 52 -3.33 -13.28 -8.94
C ARG A 52 -3.78 -14.21 -7.84
N PRO A 53 -2.88 -14.61 -6.93
CA PRO A 53 -3.26 -15.49 -5.84
C PRO A 53 -4.46 -14.91 -5.11
N PRO A 54 -5.41 -15.74 -4.66
CA PRO A 54 -6.66 -15.30 -4.05
C PRO A 54 -6.41 -14.31 -2.91
N GLY A 55 -7.21 -13.24 -2.84
CA GLY A 55 -7.08 -12.18 -1.85
C GLY A 55 -7.08 -12.74 -0.42
N ASN A 56 -6.23 -12.24 0.45
CA ASN A 56 -6.29 -12.56 1.87
C ASN A 56 -7.35 -11.67 2.52
N TRP A 57 -8.63 -12.00 2.29
CA TRP A 57 -9.78 -11.24 2.80
C TRP A 57 -9.74 -11.09 4.33
N LEU A 58 -9.21 -12.10 5.04
CA LEU A 58 -9.05 -12.02 6.49
C LEU A 58 -8.07 -10.92 6.93
N ALA A 59 -6.93 -10.78 6.23
CA ALA A 59 -5.99 -9.70 6.53
C ALA A 59 -6.62 -8.33 6.23
N ALA A 60 -7.36 -8.21 5.14
CA ALA A 60 -8.08 -6.99 4.80
C ALA A 60 -9.15 -6.64 5.84
N LEU A 61 -9.92 -7.62 6.31
CA LEU A 61 -10.94 -7.43 7.33
C LEU A 61 -10.33 -7.02 8.67
N VAL A 62 -9.27 -7.69 9.11
CA VAL A 62 -8.56 -7.36 10.35
C VAL A 62 -7.93 -5.96 10.27
N ALA A 63 -7.33 -5.59 9.12
CA ALA A 63 -6.80 -4.25 8.91
C ALA A 63 -7.89 -3.17 8.94
N THR A 64 -9.04 -3.45 8.31
CA THR A 64 -10.20 -2.54 8.36
C THR A 64 -10.70 -2.36 9.79
N GLY A 65 -10.84 -3.45 10.55
CA GLY A 65 -11.19 -3.39 11.97
C GLY A 65 -10.20 -2.54 12.77
N GLY A 66 -8.90 -2.73 12.56
CA GLY A 66 -7.86 -1.93 13.20
C GLY A 66 -7.95 -0.43 12.88
N ALA A 67 -8.19 -0.08 11.62
CA ALA A 67 -8.39 1.30 11.20
C ALA A 67 -9.65 1.92 11.83
N VAL A 68 -10.77 1.20 11.85
CA VAL A 68 -12.03 1.64 12.44
C VAL A 68 -11.88 1.88 13.94
N PHE A 69 -11.27 0.93 14.68
CA PHE A 69 -11.02 1.10 16.11
C PHE A 69 -10.11 2.29 16.39
N SER A 70 -9.09 2.51 15.57
CA SER A 70 -8.20 3.65 15.73
C SER A 70 -8.93 4.98 15.55
N ILE A 71 -9.79 5.08 14.54
CA ILE A 71 -10.59 6.27 14.26
C ILE A 71 -11.62 6.50 15.39
N ILE A 72 -12.39 5.47 15.76
CA ILE A 72 -13.40 5.58 16.82
C ILE A 72 -12.75 5.95 18.14
N GLY A 73 -11.59 5.36 18.46
CA GLY A 73 -10.85 5.64 19.68
C GLY A 73 -10.50 7.11 19.89
N THR A 74 -10.39 7.91 18.80
CA THR A 74 -10.14 9.35 18.91
C THR A 74 -11.31 10.15 19.48
N PHE A 75 -12.51 9.62 19.35
CA PHE A 75 -13.74 10.28 19.81
C PHE A 75 -14.22 9.79 21.18
N LEU A 76 -13.55 8.79 21.75
CA LEU A 76 -13.84 8.28 23.07
C LEU A 76 -13.04 9.03 24.14
N ALA A 77 -13.47 8.89 25.41
CA ALA A 77 -12.73 9.44 26.54
C ALA A 77 -11.33 8.81 26.63
N TRP A 78 -10.30 9.65 26.74
CA TRP A 78 -8.90 9.21 26.92
C TRP A 78 -8.46 9.25 28.36
N LYS A 79 -9.02 10.19 29.14
CA LYS A 79 -8.72 10.38 30.56
C LYS A 79 -10.03 10.62 31.30
N VAL A 80 -10.20 10.01 32.43
CA VAL A 80 -11.31 10.23 33.33
C VAL A 80 -10.73 10.69 34.66
N GLU A 81 -11.13 11.88 35.13
CA GLU A 81 -10.74 12.44 36.40
C GLU A 81 -11.95 12.39 37.35
N ASP A 82 -11.79 11.65 38.45
CA ASP A 82 -12.75 11.65 39.55
C ASP A 82 -12.27 12.62 40.63
N ARG A 83 -13.07 13.66 40.85
CA ARG A 83 -12.84 14.68 41.89
C ARG A 83 -13.82 14.54 43.05
N GLY A 84 -14.40 13.38 43.23
CA GLY A 84 -15.36 13.07 44.28
C GLY A 84 -16.78 13.54 43.93
N ASP A 85 -17.01 14.83 43.70
CA ASP A 85 -18.32 15.35 43.37
C ASP A 85 -18.61 15.42 41.86
N VAL A 86 -17.55 15.39 41.03
CA VAL A 86 -17.65 15.55 39.57
C VAL A 86 -16.71 14.63 38.88
N VAL A 87 -17.24 13.84 37.96
CA VAL A 87 -16.44 13.01 37.03
C VAL A 87 -16.29 13.78 35.72
N LEU A 88 -15.05 14.09 35.35
CA LEU A 88 -14.68 14.76 34.10
C LEU A 88 -14.14 13.78 33.11
N GLU A 89 -14.83 13.60 31.99
CA GLU A 89 -14.35 12.78 30.87
C GLU A 89 -13.70 13.69 29.83
N LEU A 90 -12.38 13.55 29.67
CA LEU A 90 -11.61 14.26 28.67
C LEU A 90 -11.48 13.38 27.44
N ILE A 91 -12.15 13.79 26.35
CA ILE A 91 -12.08 13.10 25.07
C ILE A 91 -10.73 13.35 24.39
N GLY A 92 -10.37 12.51 23.42
CA GLY A 92 -9.10 12.64 22.70
C GLY A 92 -8.86 14.02 22.10
N TRP A 93 -9.93 14.71 21.69
CA TRP A 93 -9.89 16.05 21.10
C TRP A 93 -9.55 17.17 22.08
N ASP A 94 -9.81 17.02 23.36
CA ASP A 94 -9.40 17.98 24.40
C ASP A 94 -7.87 18.02 24.56
N GLN A 95 -7.19 16.99 24.04
CA GLN A 95 -5.73 16.87 23.97
C GLN A 95 -5.23 17.03 22.52
N ALA A 96 -5.64 18.11 21.88
CA ALA A 96 -5.69 18.39 20.45
C ALA A 96 -4.57 17.79 19.56
N GLY A 97 -3.32 17.72 20.02
CA GLY A 97 -2.21 17.27 19.18
C GLY A 97 -2.21 15.75 18.89
N LEU A 98 -2.41 14.93 19.93
CA LEU A 98 -2.31 13.47 19.82
C LEU A 98 -3.51 12.84 19.10
N ALA A 99 -4.72 13.35 19.34
CA ALA A 99 -5.92 12.86 18.66
C ALA A 99 -5.84 13.07 17.16
N VAL A 100 -5.33 14.22 16.71
CA VAL A 100 -5.13 14.51 15.29
C VAL A 100 -4.15 13.52 14.67
N VAL A 101 -3.02 13.23 15.36
CA VAL A 101 -2.04 12.24 14.89
C VAL A 101 -2.71 10.86 14.76
N VAL A 102 -3.42 10.40 15.79
CA VAL A 102 -4.11 9.09 15.77
C VAL A 102 -5.14 9.04 14.66
N LEU A 103 -5.91 10.11 14.44
CA LEU A 103 -6.88 10.18 13.35
C LEU A 103 -6.21 10.08 11.98
N LEU A 104 -5.15 10.87 11.75
CA LEU A 104 -4.44 10.85 10.47
C LEU A 104 -3.83 9.47 10.19
N VAL A 105 -3.20 8.86 11.20
CA VAL A 105 -2.65 7.50 11.09
C VAL A 105 -3.76 6.47 10.84
N GLY A 106 -4.91 6.62 11.51
CA GLY A 106 -6.09 5.80 11.28
C GLY A 106 -6.64 5.91 9.84
N LEU A 107 -6.67 7.12 9.29
CA LEU A 107 -7.07 7.36 7.89
C LEU A 107 -6.08 6.74 6.89
N VAL A 108 -4.78 6.85 7.15
CA VAL A 108 -3.76 6.16 6.35
C VAL A 108 -3.97 4.65 6.41
N ALA A 109 -4.20 4.09 7.60
CA ALA A 109 -4.50 2.67 7.77
C ALA A 109 -5.77 2.25 7.00
N ALA A 110 -6.80 3.08 6.98
CA ALA A 110 -8.03 2.84 6.20
C ALA A 110 -7.73 2.80 4.69
N GLY A 111 -6.91 3.74 4.17
CA GLY A 111 -6.46 3.74 2.78
C GLY A 111 -5.67 2.48 2.41
N VAL A 112 -4.74 2.05 3.27
CA VAL A 112 -3.97 0.82 3.09
C VAL A 112 -4.87 -0.41 3.14
N SER A 113 -5.87 -0.44 4.03
CA SER A 113 -6.88 -1.51 4.09
C SER A 113 -7.69 -1.58 2.79
N GLY A 114 -8.09 -0.43 2.23
CA GLY A 114 -8.74 -0.35 0.93
C GLY A 114 -7.89 -0.93 -0.21
N ALA A 115 -6.58 -0.69 -0.19
CA ALA A 115 -5.66 -1.28 -1.16
C ALA A 115 -5.57 -2.82 -1.03
N LEU A 116 -5.65 -3.37 0.19
CA LEU A 116 -5.76 -4.82 0.40
C LEU A 116 -7.05 -5.39 -0.17
N TRP A 117 -8.19 -4.71 0.00
CA TRP A 117 -9.47 -5.10 -0.61
C TRP A 117 -9.41 -5.06 -2.14
N ALA A 118 -8.70 -4.10 -2.71
CA ALA A 118 -8.42 -4.03 -4.15
C ALA A 118 -7.46 -5.13 -4.65
N GLY A 119 -7.03 -6.04 -3.77
CA GLY A 119 -6.15 -7.16 -4.12
C GLY A 119 -4.69 -6.75 -4.31
N GLN A 120 -4.32 -5.53 -3.91
CA GLN A 120 -2.92 -5.11 -3.93
C GLN A 120 -2.13 -5.85 -2.85
N ARG A 121 -0.90 -6.24 -3.18
CA ARG A 121 -0.02 -6.97 -2.29
C ARG A 121 1.41 -6.50 -2.49
N GLY A 122 2.19 -6.54 -1.44
CA GLY A 122 3.60 -6.22 -1.54
C GLY A 122 4.20 -5.80 -0.21
N MET A 123 5.51 -5.76 -0.19
CA MET A 123 6.29 -5.30 0.97
C MET A 123 5.89 -3.90 1.45
N PRO A 124 5.67 -2.89 0.57
CA PRO A 124 5.30 -1.56 1.04
C PRO A 124 3.98 -1.53 1.81
N LEU A 125 2.98 -2.33 1.40
CA LEU A 125 1.70 -2.41 2.10
C LEU A 125 1.85 -2.99 3.51
N LYS A 126 2.64 -4.07 3.64
CA LYS A 126 2.95 -4.67 4.94
C LYS A 126 3.72 -3.73 5.84
N ALA A 127 4.73 -3.08 5.30
CA ALA A 127 5.53 -2.10 6.03
C ALA A 127 4.65 -0.94 6.51
N SER A 128 3.73 -0.45 5.68
CA SER A 128 2.78 0.60 6.05
C SER A 128 1.84 0.16 7.18
N LEU A 129 1.28 -1.07 7.11
CA LEU A 129 0.42 -1.59 8.18
C LEU A 129 1.19 -1.78 9.50
N LEU A 130 2.43 -2.30 9.43
CA LEU A 130 3.27 -2.43 10.61
C LEU A 130 3.63 -1.07 11.19
N ALA A 131 4.03 -0.12 10.36
CA ALA A 131 4.43 1.20 10.81
C ALA A 131 3.23 1.96 11.43
N THR A 132 2.07 1.97 10.78
CA THR A 132 0.87 2.62 11.32
C THR A 132 0.42 1.95 12.62
N GLY A 133 0.42 0.62 12.66
CA GLY A 133 0.08 -0.13 13.88
C GLY A 133 1.06 0.15 15.02
N ALA A 134 2.37 0.18 14.75
CA ALA A 134 3.39 0.49 15.75
C ALA A 134 3.27 1.91 16.28
N VAL A 135 3.00 2.91 15.42
CA VAL A 135 2.78 4.29 15.85
C VAL A 135 1.58 4.38 16.78
N LEU A 136 0.44 3.80 16.42
CA LEU A 136 -0.77 3.81 17.25
C LEU A 136 -0.53 3.11 18.59
N PHE A 137 0.14 1.97 18.58
CA PHE A 137 0.47 1.21 19.77
C PHE A 137 1.39 2.01 20.70
N THR A 138 2.40 2.67 20.16
CA THR A 138 3.33 3.51 20.91
C THR A 138 2.64 4.73 21.50
N VAL A 139 1.83 5.43 20.72
CA VAL A 139 1.08 6.61 21.19
C VAL A 139 0.12 6.23 22.33
N ALA A 140 -0.62 5.14 22.18
CA ALA A 140 -1.50 4.65 23.22
C ALA A 140 -0.71 4.23 24.50
N GLY A 141 0.42 3.53 24.32
CA GLY A 141 1.27 3.12 25.44
C GLY A 141 1.87 4.29 26.21
N LEU A 142 2.40 5.30 25.48
CA LEU A 142 2.91 6.53 26.10
C LEU A 142 1.81 7.29 26.85
N LYS A 143 0.59 7.32 26.29
CA LYS A 143 -0.54 7.99 26.97
C LYS A 143 -0.96 7.28 28.25
N ILE A 144 -0.96 5.95 28.26
CA ILE A 144 -1.21 5.18 29.49
C ILE A 144 -0.13 5.49 30.55
N ALA A 145 1.14 5.55 30.13
CA ALA A 145 2.23 5.87 31.06
C ALA A 145 2.11 7.31 31.61
N ASP A 146 1.76 8.27 30.75
CA ASP A 146 1.54 9.67 31.11
C ASP A 146 0.41 9.78 32.17
N ILE A 147 -0.76 9.18 31.91
CA ILE A 147 -1.89 9.21 32.83
C ILE A 147 -1.52 8.62 34.20
N ARG A 148 -0.85 7.48 34.23
CA ARG A 148 -0.41 6.83 35.47
C ARG A 148 0.61 7.66 36.26
N SER A 149 1.44 8.44 35.57
CA SER A 149 2.43 9.28 36.24
C SER A 149 1.78 10.49 36.94
N VAL A 150 0.71 11.03 36.38
CA VAL A 150 -0.07 12.16 36.95
C VAL A 150 -0.84 11.70 38.19
N ASP A 151 -1.49 10.54 38.13
CA ASP A 151 -2.25 9.95 39.26
C ASP A 151 -1.39 9.80 40.52
N ALA A 152 -0.14 9.37 40.33
CA ALA A 152 0.81 9.23 41.42
C ALA A 152 1.26 10.57 42.05
N ALA A 153 1.19 11.68 41.29
CA ALA A 153 1.73 12.97 41.74
C ALA A 153 0.69 13.84 42.46
N ASP A 154 -0.56 13.83 42.01
CA ASP A 154 -1.55 14.82 42.45
C ASP A 154 -2.56 14.29 43.48
N GLY A 155 -2.53 13.01 43.82
CA GLY A 155 -3.47 12.40 44.80
C GLY A 155 -4.96 12.45 44.33
N CYS A 156 -5.19 12.81 43.08
CA CYS A 156 -6.48 12.72 42.41
C CYS A 156 -6.62 11.34 41.76
N GLU A 157 -7.81 10.74 41.83
CA GLU A 157 -8.05 9.46 41.18
C GLU A 157 -8.24 9.69 39.69
N VAL A 158 -7.17 9.42 38.91
CA VAL A 158 -7.17 9.58 37.46
C VAL A 158 -7.15 8.20 36.83
N SER A 159 -8.09 7.92 35.94
CA SER A 159 -8.17 6.63 35.26
C SER A 159 -8.06 6.78 33.74
N VAL A 160 -7.56 5.70 33.11
CA VAL A 160 -7.44 5.64 31.63
C VAL A 160 -8.82 5.43 31.04
N GLY A 161 -9.27 6.37 30.22
CA GLY A 161 -10.52 6.27 29.49
C GLY A 161 -10.50 5.20 28.40
N LEU A 162 -11.68 4.79 27.95
CA LEU A 162 -11.86 3.72 26.96
C LEU A 162 -11.20 3.97 25.61
N GLY A 163 -10.99 5.23 25.22
CA GLY A 163 -10.40 5.60 23.94
C GLY A 163 -8.99 5.04 23.73
N VAL A 164 -8.15 5.10 24.78
CA VAL A 164 -6.76 4.66 24.68
C VAL A 164 -6.64 3.15 24.48
N PRO A 165 -7.32 2.27 25.25
CA PRO A 165 -7.34 0.83 24.99
C PRO A 165 -7.87 0.48 23.60
N VAL A 166 -8.89 1.20 23.12
CA VAL A 166 -9.47 0.98 21.77
C VAL A 166 -8.43 1.30 20.68
N VAL A 167 -7.70 2.41 20.79
CA VAL A 167 -6.59 2.74 19.86
C VAL A 167 -5.49 1.67 19.93
N LEU A 168 -5.14 1.22 21.12
CA LEU A 168 -4.12 0.18 21.30
C LEU A 168 -4.51 -1.13 20.63
N VAL A 169 -5.76 -1.57 20.79
CA VAL A 169 -6.30 -2.74 20.10
C VAL A 169 -6.28 -2.52 18.59
N GLY A 170 -6.68 -1.33 18.12
CA GLY A 170 -6.61 -0.95 16.70
C GLY A 170 -5.21 -1.11 16.12
N GLY A 171 -4.20 -0.60 16.82
CA GLY A 171 -2.79 -0.75 16.43
C GLY A 171 -2.35 -2.22 16.38
N GLY A 172 -2.73 -3.02 17.39
CA GLY A 172 -2.45 -4.45 17.43
C GLY A 172 -3.09 -5.23 16.26
N LEU A 173 -4.31 -4.89 15.90
CA LEU A 173 -4.99 -5.50 14.75
C LEU A 173 -4.30 -5.18 13.43
N LEU A 174 -3.82 -3.94 13.23
CA LEU A 174 -3.06 -3.56 12.03
C LEU A 174 -1.75 -4.34 11.91
N MET A 175 -1.02 -4.47 13.01
CA MET A 175 0.20 -5.28 13.06
C MET A 175 -0.12 -6.77 12.78
N GLY A 176 -1.17 -7.30 13.39
CA GLY A 176 -1.63 -8.66 13.16
C GLY A 176 -2.05 -8.92 11.70
N ALA A 177 -2.70 -7.95 11.06
CA ALA A 177 -3.05 -8.01 9.65
C ALA A 177 -1.82 -8.10 8.75
N ALA A 178 -0.78 -7.29 9.05
CA ALA A 178 0.47 -7.31 8.31
C ALA A 178 1.20 -8.65 8.44
N LEU A 179 1.20 -9.25 9.62
CA LEU A 179 1.81 -10.56 9.88
C LEU A 179 1.05 -11.70 9.22
N ARG A 180 -0.29 -11.58 9.14
CA ARG A 180 -1.15 -12.60 8.55
C ARG A 180 -1.18 -12.56 7.03
N ASP A 181 -0.82 -11.44 6.42
CA ASP A 181 -0.75 -11.38 4.96
C ASP A 181 0.36 -12.28 4.43
N ARG A 182 -0.01 -13.30 3.65
CA ARG A 182 0.87 -14.35 3.11
C ARG A 182 1.75 -13.90 1.96
N GLY A 183 1.74 -12.61 1.57
CA GLY A 183 2.61 -12.09 0.54
C GLY A 183 4.11 -12.17 0.92
N PRO A 184 5.02 -12.01 -0.03
CA PRO A 184 6.46 -12.10 0.22
C PRO A 184 6.94 -11.02 1.19
N TRP A 185 7.72 -11.43 2.20
CA TRP A 185 8.38 -10.51 3.15
C TRP A 185 9.68 -9.94 2.60
N LEU A 186 10.30 -10.62 1.65
CA LEU A 186 11.59 -10.24 1.09
C LEU A 186 11.47 -10.12 -0.42
N PHE A 187 12.16 -9.12 -0.99
CA PHE A 187 12.42 -9.11 -2.41
C PHE A 187 13.15 -10.43 -2.74
N ARG A 188 12.48 -11.34 -3.42
CA ARG A 188 13.16 -12.45 -4.02
C ARG A 188 14.11 -11.85 -5.06
N PRO A 189 15.42 -11.96 -4.90
CA PRO A 189 16.32 -11.53 -5.96
C PRO A 189 15.88 -12.28 -7.21
N VAL A 190 15.55 -11.55 -8.27
CA VAL A 190 15.30 -12.16 -9.58
C VAL A 190 16.57 -12.90 -9.92
N GLY A 191 16.54 -14.21 -9.80
CA GLY A 191 17.66 -15.05 -10.15
C GLY A 191 18.00 -14.75 -11.60
N ARG A 192 19.21 -14.23 -11.82
CA ARG A 192 19.81 -14.20 -13.16
C ARG A 192 19.96 -15.67 -13.55
N ALA A 193 19.11 -16.13 -14.48
CA ALA A 193 19.31 -17.35 -15.21
C ALA A 193 20.34 -17.11 -16.31
#